data_fe2f3f8a484cdffebb1de396b1b548ad
#
_entry.id   fe2f3f8a484cdffebb1de396b1b548ad
#
_cell.length_a   1.000
_cell.length_b   1.000
_cell.length_c   1.000
_cell.angle_alpha   90.00
_cell.angle_beta   90.00
_cell.angle_gamma   90.00
#
_symmetry.space_group_name_H-M   'P 1'
#
loop_
_entity.id
_entity.type
_entity.pdbx_description
1 polymer ?
#
loop_
_entity_poly.entity_id
_entity_poly.type
_entity_poly.pdbx_seq_one_letter_code
_entity_poly.pdbx_strand_id
1 'polypeptide(L)'
;MKHLHLYILSALLMTSFQLSAQVKLGEGLEADKTVHNFGDIKLDSGPVSCTFTLTNTSDKPIVIYQVVSSCGCTDVEWTKEPILPGKKGKISATYSNDEGPYPFDKTLTVYVSSIKKPILLKLRGVSVEKPKPLEESYPEHIGQIAFRTLELNCGNLEQGEVKSDAVMVANLSNSPLNVSFEDISPDLDISVNPNPIPARGTAEMSFSVTANRSRWGKNKYWATPVTNGKSHQEKRICIHAFTRESFKNISENDKSSGPRPKFDESTFQAGKVRKGDVIKATFSFKNEGKKAFGVYKVDIDAPQWAHSRISPTEPGAKNSFTVEIDTSDLPEGEMLTIVTLTTNSPLRPIVNLFIAGWID
;
A
#
# COMPACT_ATOMS: atom_id res chain seq x y z
N MET A 1 43.90 43.58 -37.14
CA MET A 1 43.33 42.24 -37.31
C MET A 1 42.59 41.89 -36.00
N LYS A 2 41.29 42.04 -36.05
CA LYS A 2 40.39 41.85 -34.88
C LYS A 2 39.79 40.45 -34.96
N HIS A 3 40.09 39.59 -33.96
CA HIS A 3 39.46 38.30 -33.83
C HIS A 3 38.11 38.44 -33.16
N LEU A 4 37.04 38.19 -33.89
CA LEU A 4 35.66 38.13 -33.43
C LEU A 4 35.42 36.72 -32.86
N HIS A 5 35.35 36.56 -31.52
CA HIS A 5 34.92 35.31 -30.89
C HIS A 5 33.38 35.25 -30.86
N LEU A 6 32.86 34.36 -31.68
CA LEU A 6 31.45 34.00 -31.76
C LEU A 6 31.12 33.06 -30.59
N TYR A 7 30.49 33.56 -29.52
CA TYR A 7 29.92 32.72 -28.46
C TYR A 7 28.62 32.12 -28.96
N ILE A 8 28.66 30.84 -29.31
CA ILE A 8 27.44 30.04 -29.53
C ILE A 8 26.89 29.69 -28.16
N LEU A 9 25.89 30.41 -27.73
CA LEU A 9 25.11 30.11 -26.51
C LEU A 9 24.14 28.96 -26.85
N SER A 10 24.57 27.72 -26.59
CA SER A 10 23.67 26.55 -26.67
C SER A 10 22.73 26.59 -25.48
N ALA A 11 21.53 27.15 -25.69
CA ALA A 11 20.41 26.99 -24.74
C ALA A 11 19.99 25.53 -24.71
N LEU A 12 20.52 24.78 -23.73
CA LEU A 12 20.06 23.43 -23.42
C LEU A 12 18.65 23.59 -22.80
N LEU A 13 17.60 23.40 -23.62
CA LEU A 13 16.24 23.23 -23.12
C LEU A 13 16.20 21.93 -22.32
N MET A 14 16.39 22.03 -21.02
CA MET A 14 16.04 20.92 -20.12
C MET A 14 14.50 20.84 -20.08
N THR A 15 13.94 20.07 -21.00
CA THR A 15 12.57 19.56 -20.81
C THR A 15 12.64 18.60 -19.62
N SER A 16 12.18 19.07 -18.47
CA SER A 16 11.91 18.22 -17.32
C SER A 16 10.81 17.24 -17.72
N PHE A 17 11.22 16.04 -18.18
CA PHE A 17 10.32 14.91 -18.22
C PHE A 17 9.95 14.61 -16.77
N GLN A 18 8.74 15.00 -16.39
CA GLN A 18 8.14 14.49 -15.18
C GLN A 18 7.87 13.00 -15.43
N LEU A 19 8.75 12.15 -14.91
CA LEU A 19 8.56 10.72 -14.85
C LEU A 19 7.49 10.47 -13.79
N SER A 20 6.21 10.51 -14.18
CA SER A 20 5.14 9.99 -13.33
C SER A 20 5.40 8.50 -13.19
N ALA A 21 5.53 7.99 -11.96
CA ALA A 21 5.65 6.57 -11.69
C ALA A 21 4.43 5.86 -12.26
N GLN A 22 4.61 5.09 -13.33
CA GLN A 22 3.54 4.32 -13.96
C GLN A 22 3.38 2.99 -13.22
N VAL A 23 2.15 2.63 -12.90
CA VAL A 23 1.82 1.39 -12.20
C VAL A 23 1.62 0.27 -13.22
N LYS A 24 2.41 -0.80 -13.12
CA LYS A 24 2.24 -1.99 -13.96
C LYS A 24 0.97 -2.73 -13.57
N LEU A 25 0.04 -2.89 -14.53
CA LEU A 25 -1.23 -3.58 -14.34
C LEU A 25 -1.20 -5.04 -14.79
N GLY A 26 -0.16 -5.43 -15.52
CA GLY A 26 0.07 -6.75 -16.09
C GLY A 26 1.03 -6.68 -17.28
N GLU A 27 1.18 -7.79 -18.01
CA GLU A 27 2.06 -7.80 -19.18
C GLU A 27 1.57 -6.82 -20.24
N GLY A 28 2.40 -5.81 -20.51
CA GLY A 28 2.19 -4.84 -21.58
C GLY A 28 1.16 -3.74 -21.31
N LEU A 29 0.73 -3.53 -20.07
CA LEU A 29 -0.17 -2.43 -19.73
C LEU A 29 0.25 -1.73 -18.42
N GLU A 30 0.30 -0.41 -18.48
CA GLU A 30 0.61 0.44 -17.34
C GLU A 30 -0.47 1.51 -17.16
N ALA A 31 -0.68 1.97 -15.93
CA ALA A 31 -1.54 3.10 -15.61
C ALA A 31 -0.75 4.24 -14.98
N ASP A 32 -1.24 5.47 -15.14
CA ASP A 32 -0.73 6.63 -14.41
C ASP A 32 -0.99 6.49 -12.91
N LYS A 33 -2.12 5.88 -12.53
CA LYS A 33 -2.53 5.58 -11.15
C LYS A 33 -3.59 4.46 -11.14
N THR A 34 -3.75 3.79 -10.00
CA THR A 34 -4.83 2.80 -9.76
C THR A 34 -5.85 3.29 -8.74
N VAL A 35 -5.53 4.35 -8.00
CA VAL A 35 -6.40 4.99 -7.02
C VAL A 35 -6.44 6.48 -7.33
N HIS A 36 -7.63 7.07 -7.31
CA HIS A 36 -7.83 8.51 -7.28
C HIS A 36 -8.55 8.90 -5.99
N ASN A 37 -7.98 9.86 -5.26
CA ASN A 37 -8.54 10.35 -4.01
C ASN A 37 -9.02 11.80 -4.21
N PHE A 38 -10.32 12.02 -4.13
CA PHE A 38 -10.92 13.35 -4.24
C PHE A 38 -10.72 14.22 -2.97
N GLY A 39 -10.25 13.62 -1.86
CA GLY A 39 -10.20 14.31 -0.56
C GLY A 39 -11.60 14.57 0.02
N ASP A 40 -11.74 15.70 0.72
CA ASP A 40 -13.04 16.14 1.25
C ASP A 40 -13.79 16.91 0.18
N ILE A 41 -14.94 16.41 -0.22
CA ILE A 41 -15.84 17.05 -1.17
C ILE A 41 -17.12 17.45 -0.44
N LYS A 42 -17.60 18.67 -0.69
CA LYS A 42 -18.87 19.12 -0.08
C LYS A 42 -20.02 18.31 -0.65
N LEU A 43 -20.85 17.73 0.23
CA LEU A 43 -22.07 17.02 -0.14
C LEU A 43 -22.96 17.91 -1.03
N ASP A 44 -23.59 17.33 -2.03
CA ASP A 44 -24.45 18.04 -3.00
C ASP A 44 -23.76 19.20 -3.77
N SER A 45 -22.41 19.22 -3.83
CA SER A 45 -21.69 20.19 -4.66
C SER A 45 -21.77 19.89 -6.15
N GLY A 46 -22.42 18.80 -6.50
CA GLY A 46 -22.51 18.23 -7.84
C GLY A 46 -21.49 17.09 -8.05
N PRO A 47 -21.56 16.43 -9.21
CA PRO A 47 -20.69 15.31 -9.54
C PRO A 47 -19.22 15.71 -9.60
N VAL A 48 -18.34 14.81 -9.20
CA VAL A 48 -16.88 14.97 -9.31
C VAL A 48 -16.31 13.92 -10.24
N SER A 49 -15.36 14.31 -11.09
CA SER A 49 -14.82 13.43 -12.13
C SER A 49 -13.31 13.27 -12.02
N CYS A 50 -12.82 12.10 -12.41
CA CYS A 50 -11.39 11.85 -12.59
C CYS A 50 -11.15 11.02 -13.85
N THR A 51 -9.88 10.98 -14.28
CA THR A 51 -9.45 10.17 -15.42
C THR A 51 -8.26 9.33 -15.02
N PHE A 52 -8.30 8.05 -15.42
CA PHE A 52 -7.18 7.10 -15.39
C PHE A 52 -6.65 6.97 -16.81
N THR A 53 -5.33 7.04 -16.97
CA THR A 53 -4.67 6.90 -18.26
C THR A 53 -3.95 5.56 -18.33
N LEU A 54 -4.34 4.73 -19.29
CA LEU A 54 -3.70 3.44 -19.54
C LEU A 54 -2.73 3.57 -20.71
N THR A 55 -1.50 3.10 -20.55
CA THR A 55 -0.46 3.09 -21.60
C THR A 55 -0.21 1.65 -22.04
N ASN A 56 -0.36 1.39 -23.35
CA ASN A 56 -0.01 0.10 -23.93
C ASN A 56 1.51 0.03 -24.14
N THR A 57 2.20 -0.77 -23.34
CA THR A 57 3.65 -1.03 -23.43
C THR A 57 3.97 -2.34 -24.14
N SER A 58 2.95 -3.06 -24.66
CA SER A 58 3.11 -4.28 -25.45
C SER A 58 3.33 -3.98 -26.93
N ASP A 59 3.63 -5.02 -27.71
CA ASP A 59 3.78 -5.00 -29.16
C ASP A 59 2.48 -5.19 -29.95
N LYS A 60 1.33 -5.40 -29.24
CA LYS A 60 0.01 -5.67 -29.82
C LYS A 60 -1.03 -4.65 -29.37
N PRO A 61 -2.05 -4.36 -30.20
CA PRO A 61 -3.16 -3.52 -29.77
C PRO A 61 -3.91 -4.13 -28.57
N ILE A 62 -4.31 -3.28 -27.63
CA ILE A 62 -5.10 -3.64 -26.45
C ILE A 62 -6.48 -2.99 -26.56
N VAL A 63 -7.54 -3.75 -26.30
CA VAL A 63 -8.93 -3.27 -26.29
C VAL A 63 -9.48 -3.32 -24.87
N ILE A 64 -10.12 -2.23 -24.44
CA ILE A 64 -10.91 -2.19 -23.22
C ILE A 64 -12.33 -2.65 -23.58
N TYR A 65 -12.69 -3.89 -23.20
CA TYR A 65 -13.99 -4.44 -23.54
C TYR A 65 -15.12 -3.84 -22.71
N GLN A 66 -14.87 -3.69 -21.41
CA GLN A 66 -15.87 -3.27 -20.46
C GLN A 66 -15.24 -2.62 -19.23
N VAL A 67 -15.92 -1.62 -18.69
CA VAL A 67 -15.65 -1.05 -17.36
C VAL A 67 -16.95 -1.10 -16.57
N VAL A 68 -16.90 -1.73 -15.39
CA VAL A 68 -18.07 -1.89 -14.50
C VAL A 68 -17.80 -1.16 -13.19
N SER A 69 -18.69 -0.25 -12.83
CA SER A 69 -18.67 0.40 -11.51
C SER A 69 -19.30 -0.50 -10.44
N SER A 70 -18.80 -0.41 -9.21
CA SER A 70 -19.36 -1.11 -8.04
C SER A 70 -20.71 -0.54 -7.55
N CYS A 71 -21.16 0.62 -8.06
CA CYS A 71 -22.45 1.24 -7.73
C CYS A 71 -23.03 1.99 -8.93
N GLY A 72 -24.33 2.25 -8.91
CA GLY A 72 -25.02 3.13 -9.86
C GLY A 72 -24.72 4.63 -9.67
N CYS A 73 -24.00 4.99 -8.61
CA CYS A 73 -23.58 6.34 -8.27
C CYS A 73 -22.31 6.82 -9.03
N THR A 74 -21.78 5.99 -9.93
CA THR A 74 -20.57 6.30 -10.68
C THR A 74 -20.74 5.93 -12.14
N ASP A 75 -20.82 6.95 -13.00
CA ASP A 75 -20.83 6.82 -14.44
C ASP A 75 -19.41 6.65 -14.97
N VAL A 76 -19.25 5.83 -16.03
CA VAL A 76 -17.94 5.54 -16.61
C VAL A 76 -17.96 5.63 -18.13
N GLU A 77 -16.94 6.29 -18.67
CA GLU A 77 -16.64 6.36 -20.08
C GLU A 77 -15.21 5.89 -20.34
N TRP A 78 -14.95 5.24 -21.46
CA TRP A 78 -13.60 4.77 -21.80
C TRP A 78 -13.33 4.75 -23.29
N THR A 79 -12.05 4.73 -23.65
CA THR A 79 -11.59 4.56 -25.03
C THR A 79 -12.09 3.24 -25.59
N LYS A 80 -12.91 3.29 -26.63
CA LYS A 80 -13.51 2.12 -27.31
C LYS A 80 -12.59 1.55 -28.40
N GLU A 81 -11.77 2.42 -29.00
CA GLU A 81 -10.83 2.06 -30.04
C GLU A 81 -9.67 1.25 -29.49
N PRO A 82 -9.06 0.36 -30.30
CA PRO A 82 -7.85 -0.34 -29.91
C PRO A 82 -6.71 0.61 -29.55
N ILE A 83 -6.12 0.45 -28.38
CA ILE A 83 -4.95 1.18 -27.92
C ILE A 83 -3.73 0.55 -28.58
N LEU A 84 -3.15 1.21 -29.58
CA LEU A 84 -1.97 0.72 -30.30
C LEU A 84 -0.72 0.70 -29.41
N PRO A 85 0.33 -0.07 -29.76
CA PRO A 85 1.61 -0.06 -29.06
C PRO A 85 2.17 1.35 -28.82
N GLY A 86 2.57 1.66 -27.60
CA GLY A 86 3.05 2.98 -27.16
C GLY A 86 1.97 4.06 -27.05
N LYS A 87 0.70 3.78 -27.34
CA LYS A 87 -0.41 4.74 -27.24
C LYS A 87 -1.14 4.63 -25.93
N LYS A 88 -1.96 5.67 -25.64
CA LYS A 88 -2.71 5.83 -24.40
C LYS A 88 -4.20 5.70 -24.64
N GLY A 89 -4.89 4.99 -23.73
CA GLY A 89 -6.35 5.00 -23.58
C GLY A 89 -6.74 5.69 -22.28
N LYS A 90 -8.00 6.11 -22.18
CA LYS A 90 -8.54 6.83 -21.02
C LYS A 90 -9.75 6.09 -20.47
N ILE A 91 -9.91 6.13 -19.15
CA ILE A 91 -11.13 5.75 -18.44
C ILE A 91 -11.50 6.94 -17.57
N SER A 92 -12.64 7.58 -17.88
CA SER A 92 -13.19 8.69 -17.11
C SER A 92 -14.30 8.18 -16.20
N ALA A 93 -14.28 8.57 -14.94
CA ALA A 93 -15.29 8.21 -13.96
C ALA A 93 -15.87 9.45 -13.31
N THR A 94 -17.19 9.51 -13.19
CA THR A 94 -17.94 10.61 -12.59
C THR A 94 -18.79 10.09 -11.45
N TYR A 95 -18.47 10.50 -10.22
CA TYR A 95 -19.18 10.13 -8.99
C TYR A 95 -20.23 11.21 -8.67
N SER A 96 -21.47 10.80 -8.39
CA SER A 96 -22.62 11.72 -8.19
C SER A 96 -22.53 12.58 -6.92
N ASN A 97 -21.86 12.10 -5.86
CA ASN A 97 -21.67 12.81 -4.58
C ASN A 97 -22.97 13.20 -3.87
N ASP A 98 -23.99 12.35 -3.91
CA ASP A 98 -25.33 12.56 -3.34
C ASP A 98 -25.76 11.47 -2.34
N GLU A 99 -24.88 10.52 -2.01
CA GLU A 99 -25.22 9.37 -1.16
C GLU A 99 -25.24 9.70 0.34
N GLY A 100 -24.62 10.80 0.79
CA GLY A 100 -24.57 11.23 2.18
C GLY A 100 -23.17 11.63 2.68
N PRO A 101 -23.05 12.20 3.91
CA PRO A 101 -21.81 12.76 4.43
C PRO A 101 -20.92 11.69 5.08
N TYR A 102 -20.35 10.78 4.30
CA TYR A 102 -19.47 9.71 4.75
C TYR A 102 -18.34 9.41 3.76
N PRO A 103 -17.30 8.65 4.19
CA PRO A 103 -16.25 8.17 3.30
C PRO A 103 -16.81 7.23 2.23
N PHE A 104 -16.26 7.33 1.02
CA PHE A 104 -16.56 6.40 -0.07
C PHE A 104 -15.29 5.76 -0.64
N ASP A 105 -15.41 4.50 -1.05
CA ASP A 105 -14.40 3.73 -1.79
C ASP A 105 -15.14 2.94 -2.89
N LYS A 106 -15.15 3.49 -4.11
CA LYS A 106 -15.82 2.89 -5.25
C LYS A 106 -14.79 2.21 -6.14
N THR A 107 -15.14 1.03 -6.65
CA THR A 107 -14.26 0.23 -7.50
C THR A 107 -14.77 0.20 -8.93
N LEU A 108 -13.87 0.44 -9.88
CA LEU A 108 -14.10 0.18 -11.31
C LEU A 108 -13.38 -1.11 -11.67
N THR A 109 -14.13 -2.08 -12.18
CA THR A 109 -13.60 -3.34 -12.69
C THR A 109 -13.41 -3.23 -14.20
N VAL A 110 -12.17 -3.27 -14.68
CA VAL A 110 -11.79 -3.02 -16.08
C VAL A 110 -11.37 -4.32 -16.73
N TYR A 111 -12.02 -4.69 -17.82
CA TYR A 111 -11.73 -5.88 -18.62
C TYR A 111 -11.02 -5.49 -19.91
N VAL A 112 -9.84 -6.05 -20.15
CA VAL A 112 -8.99 -5.77 -21.30
C VAL A 112 -8.55 -7.04 -22.03
N SER A 113 -8.22 -6.93 -23.32
CA SER A 113 -7.91 -8.09 -24.17
C SER A 113 -6.65 -8.86 -23.81
N SER A 114 -5.68 -8.20 -23.17
CA SER A 114 -4.34 -8.76 -22.90
C SER A 114 -4.19 -9.39 -21.51
N ILE A 115 -5.15 -9.15 -20.59
CA ILE A 115 -5.03 -9.55 -19.19
C ILE A 115 -6.23 -10.40 -18.80
N LYS A 116 -5.97 -11.64 -18.30
CA LYS A 116 -7.03 -12.58 -17.90
C LYS A 116 -7.81 -12.13 -16.66
N LYS A 117 -7.13 -11.48 -15.70
CA LYS A 117 -7.77 -10.96 -14.48
C LYS A 117 -8.18 -9.50 -14.71
N PRO A 118 -9.38 -9.10 -14.28
CA PRO A 118 -9.78 -7.71 -14.38
C PRO A 118 -8.87 -6.80 -13.56
N ILE A 119 -8.66 -5.59 -14.05
CA ILE A 119 -7.94 -4.52 -13.37
C ILE A 119 -8.92 -3.81 -12.45
N LEU A 120 -8.49 -3.50 -11.23
CA LEU A 120 -9.29 -2.75 -10.27
C LEU A 120 -8.73 -1.33 -10.14
N LEU A 121 -9.54 -0.34 -10.52
CA LEU A 121 -9.27 1.07 -10.27
C LEU A 121 -10.19 1.56 -9.16
N LYS A 122 -9.73 2.48 -8.32
CA LYS A 122 -10.48 2.95 -7.16
C LYS A 122 -10.67 4.46 -7.16
N LEU A 123 -11.88 4.88 -6.74
CA LEU A 123 -12.22 6.26 -6.44
C LEU A 123 -12.49 6.37 -4.96
N ARG A 124 -11.78 7.24 -4.27
CA ARG A 124 -11.93 7.46 -2.84
C ARG A 124 -12.16 8.93 -2.52
N GLY A 125 -12.77 9.18 -1.38
CA GLY A 125 -12.96 10.50 -0.84
C GLY A 125 -13.85 10.48 0.39
N VAL A 126 -14.15 11.67 0.91
CA VAL A 126 -15.11 11.86 2.00
C VAL A 126 -16.09 12.94 1.57
N SER A 127 -17.38 12.60 1.46
CA SER A 127 -18.44 13.60 1.35
C SER A 127 -18.66 14.24 2.72
N VAL A 128 -18.70 15.56 2.79
CA VAL A 128 -18.85 16.33 4.04
C VAL A 128 -19.92 17.39 3.90
N GLU A 129 -20.79 17.57 4.89
CA GLU A 129 -21.79 18.63 4.88
C GLU A 129 -21.15 20.03 4.94
N LYS A 130 -20.16 20.19 5.83
CA LYS A 130 -19.39 21.41 5.98
C LYS A 130 -17.90 21.10 6.03
N PRO A 131 -17.10 21.62 5.07
CA PRO A 131 -15.67 21.45 5.12
C PRO A 131 -15.07 22.05 6.41
N LYS A 132 -14.18 21.30 7.05
CA LYS A 132 -13.40 21.76 8.19
C LYS A 132 -12.21 22.60 7.71
N PRO A 133 -11.68 23.51 8.58
CA PRO A 133 -10.40 24.16 8.32
C PRO A 133 -9.29 23.13 8.02
N LEU A 134 -8.31 23.51 7.19
CA LEU A 134 -7.20 22.61 6.83
C LEU A 134 -6.43 22.13 8.05
N GLU A 135 -6.21 23.00 9.05
CA GLU A 135 -5.51 22.67 10.29
C GLU A 135 -6.23 21.59 11.12
N GLU A 136 -7.55 21.59 11.09
CA GLU A 136 -8.36 20.56 11.76
C GLU A 136 -8.39 19.26 10.96
N SER A 137 -8.47 19.36 9.62
CA SER A 137 -8.52 18.21 8.71
C SER A 137 -7.17 17.50 8.56
N TYR A 138 -6.05 18.23 8.76
CA TYR A 138 -4.67 17.77 8.60
C TYR A 138 -3.85 18.12 9.84
N PRO A 139 -4.04 17.40 10.96
CA PRO A 139 -3.43 17.75 12.25
C PRO A 139 -1.93 17.45 12.34
N GLU A 140 -1.40 16.57 11.49
CA GLU A 140 0.02 16.21 11.49
C GLU A 140 0.82 17.11 10.56
N HIS A 141 1.91 17.71 11.06
CA HIS A 141 2.70 18.68 10.31
C HIS A 141 4.16 18.26 10.18
N ILE A 142 4.70 18.47 8.97
CA ILE A 142 6.14 18.41 8.68
C ILE A 142 6.49 19.70 7.93
N GLY A 143 7.10 20.66 8.62
CA GLY A 143 7.26 22.01 8.09
C GLY A 143 5.92 22.65 7.76
N GLN A 144 5.70 23.01 6.48
CA GLN A 144 4.46 23.66 6.00
C GLN A 144 3.50 22.68 5.33
N ILE A 145 3.91 21.44 5.08
CA ILE A 145 3.03 20.39 4.58
C ILE A 145 2.33 19.70 5.74
N ALA A 146 1.04 19.45 5.57
CA ALA A 146 0.20 18.85 6.59
C ALA A 146 -0.48 17.58 6.09
N PHE A 147 -0.69 16.62 6.99
CA PHE A 147 -1.19 15.28 6.75
C PHE A 147 -2.32 14.95 7.72
N ARG A 148 -3.21 14.04 7.34
CA ARG A 148 -4.19 13.45 8.27
C ARG A 148 -3.51 12.53 9.28
N THR A 149 -2.51 11.80 8.82
CA THR A 149 -1.64 10.91 9.61
C THR A 149 -0.31 10.74 8.89
N LEU A 150 0.76 10.50 9.62
CA LEU A 150 2.07 10.14 9.08
C LEU A 150 2.27 8.63 8.95
N GLU A 151 1.35 7.83 9.50
CA GLU A 151 1.33 6.36 9.41
C GLU A 151 0.31 5.93 8.35
N LEU A 152 0.79 5.56 7.17
CA LEU A 152 -0.02 5.14 6.03
C LEU A 152 -0.01 3.63 5.90
N ASN A 153 -1.04 3.06 5.26
CA ASN A 153 -1.15 1.61 5.09
C ASN A 153 -1.36 1.25 3.62
N CYS A 154 -0.39 0.57 3.03
CA CYS A 154 -0.47 0.02 1.69
C CYS A 154 -1.19 -1.34 1.64
N GLY A 155 -1.39 -1.98 2.80
CA GLY A 155 -2.07 -3.28 2.93
C GLY A 155 -1.21 -4.48 2.53
N ASN A 156 -1.87 -5.55 2.06
CA ASN A 156 -1.20 -6.79 1.69
C ASN A 156 -0.71 -6.77 0.25
N LEU A 157 0.54 -7.21 0.05
CA LEU A 157 1.18 -7.39 -1.25
C LEU A 157 1.61 -8.85 -1.43
N GLU A 158 1.53 -9.35 -2.66
CA GLU A 158 2.15 -10.61 -3.04
C GLU A 158 3.51 -10.34 -3.70
N GLN A 159 4.45 -11.26 -3.55
CA GLN A 159 5.79 -11.15 -4.13
C GLN A 159 5.75 -10.78 -5.61
N GLY A 160 6.53 -9.74 -5.97
CA GLY A 160 6.59 -9.19 -7.32
C GLY A 160 5.41 -8.26 -7.67
N GLU A 161 4.50 -8.01 -6.74
CA GLU A 161 3.40 -7.06 -6.91
C GLU A 161 3.87 -5.63 -6.59
N VAL A 162 3.40 -4.67 -7.38
CA VAL A 162 3.48 -3.24 -7.07
C VAL A 162 2.09 -2.80 -6.66
N LYS A 163 1.98 -2.19 -5.49
CA LYS A 163 0.71 -1.67 -5.00
C LYS A 163 0.82 -0.18 -4.73
N SER A 164 -0.14 0.56 -5.28
CA SER A 164 -0.22 2.02 -5.13
C SER A 164 -1.40 2.40 -4.26
N ASP A 165 -1.24 3.52 -3.58
CA ASP A 165 -2.33 4.23 -2.91
C ASP A 165 -2.09 5.73 -2.97
N ALA A 166 -3.10 6.53 -2.60
CA ALA A 166 -3.03 7.97 -2.63
C ALA A 166 -3.75 8.57 -1.42
N VAL A 167 -3.14 9.62 -0.85
CA VAL A 167 -3.72 10.38 0.25
C VAL A 167 -3.66 11.86 -0.07
N MET A 168 -4.58 12.63 0.51
CA MET A 168 -4.53 14.09 0.40
C MET A 168 -3.58 14.67 1.44
N VAL A 169 -2.80 15.67 1.02
CA VAL A 169 -1.95 16.50 1.85
C VAL A 169 -2.31 17.96 1.67
N ALA A 170 -2.00 18.82 2.62
CA ALA A 170 -2.34 20.23 2.59
C ALA A 170 -1.11 21.14 2.72
N ASN A 171 -1.16 22.28 2.06
CA ASN A 171 -0.24 23.39 2.28
C ASN A 171 -0.89 24.40 3.22
N LEU A 172 -0.39 24.51 4.45
CA LEU A 172 -0.93 25.46 5.44
C LEU A 172 -0.34 26.86 5.30
N SER A 173 0.62 27.08 4.38
CA SER A 173 1.21 28.39 4.14
C SER A 173 0.36 29.24 3.18
N ASN A 174 0.63 30.56 3.19
CA ASN A 174 -0.02 31.52 2.28
C ASN A 174 0.73 31.68 0.94
N SER A 175 1.66 30.78 0.62
CA SER A 175 2.43 30.76 -0.63
C SER A 175 2.46 29.34 -1.23
N PRO A 176 2.68 29.17 -2.53
CA PRO A 176 2.87 27.85 -3.12
C PRO A 176 4.02 27.08 -2.48
N LEU A 177 3.85 25.78 -2.26
CA LEU A 177 4.78 24.92 -1.55
C LEU A 177 5.34 23.85 -2.49
N ASN A 178 6.65 23.93 -2.79
CA ASN A 178 7.34 22.84 -3.46
C ASN A 178 7.65 21.73 -2.49
N VAL A 179 7.30 20.49 -2.85
CA VAL A 179 7.52 19.29 -2.05
C VAL A 179 8.35 18.28 -2.84
N SER A 180 9.39 17.77 -2.22
CA SER A 180 10.15 16.62 -2.66
C SER A 180 10.43 15.69 -1.48
N PHE A 181 11.06 14.56 -1.73
CA PHE A 181 11.36 13.56 -0.70
C PHE A 181 12.82 13.14 -0.78
N GLU A 182 13.41 12.88 0.37
CA GLU A 182 14.76 12.31 0.53
C GLU A 182 14.71 11.12 1.49
N ASP A 183 15.82 10.38 1.64
CA ASP A 183 15.91 9.17 2.46
C ASP A 183 14.75 8.19 2.17
N ILE A 184 14.40 8.04 0.91
CA ILE A 184 13.29 7.18 0.49
C ILE A 184 13.73 5.73 0.65
N SER A 185 12.91 4.92 1.34
CA SER A 185 13.15 3.48 1.48
C SER A 185 13.26 2.80 0.11
N PRO A 186 14.17 1.83 -0.06
CA PRO A 186 14.15 0.98 -1.24
C PRO A 186 12.76 0.38 -1.49
N ASP A 187 12.36 0.23 -2.75
CA ASP A 187 11.06 -0.30 -3.18
C ASP A 187 9.85 0.61 -2.87
N LEU A 188 10.07 1.87 -2.47
CA LEU A 188 9.04 2.89 -2.31
C LEU A 188 9.22 3.99 -3.36
N ASP A 189 8.17 4.26 -4.15
CA ASP A 189 8.03 5.46 -4.96
C ASP A 189 6.99 6.38 -4.32
N ILE A 190 7.24 7.70 -4.30
CA ILE A 190 6.34 8.69 -3.70
C ILE A 190 6.41 10.01 -4.46
N SER A 191 5.25 10.64 -4.66
CA SER A 191 5.14 11.92 -5.38
C SER A 191 3.93 12.72 -4.93
N VAL A 192 3.90 14.02 -5.25
CA VAL A 192 2.81 14.95 -4.93
C VAL A 192 2.36 15.66 -6.20
N ASN A 193 1.05 15.75 -6.41
CA ASN A 193 0.45 16.45 -7.55
C ASN A 193 -0.84 17.20 -7.14
N PRO A 194 -1.01 18.52 -7.43
CA PRO A 194 -0.04 19.39 -8.09
C PRO A 194 1.18 19.69 -7.21
N ASN A 195 2.33 19.93 -7.85
CA ASN A 195 3.54 20.39 -7.19
C ASN A 195 4.14 21.55 -8.02
N PRO A 196 4.18 22.80 -7.50
CA PRO A 196 3.91 23.18 -6.12
C PRO A 196 2.45 23.05 -5.68
N ILE A 197 2.24 22.73 -4.39
CA ILE A 197 0.91 22.75 -3.79
C ILE A 197 0.43 24.21 -3.68
N PRO A 198 -0.76 24.59 -4.16
CA PRO A 198 -1.26 25.96 -4.05
C PRO A 198 -1.28 26.47 -2.59
N ALA A 199 -1.15 27.77 -2.41
CA ALA A 199 -1.29 28.41 -1.10
C ALA A 199 -2.64 28.04 -0.48
N ARG A 200 -2.66 27.59 0.78
CA ARG A 200 -3.87 27.17 1.50
C ARG A 200 -4.69 26.12 0.75
N GLY A 201 -4.02 25.35 -0.11
CA GLY A 201 -4.63 24.33 -0.95
C GLY A 201 -4.21 22.91 -0.56
N THR A 202 -4.74 21.94 -1.29
CA THR A 202 -4.45 20.52 -1.14
C THR A 202 -3.83 19.93 -2.39
N ALA A 203 -3.14 18.79 -2.24
CA ALA A 203 -2.62 18.00 -3.34
C ALA A 203 -2.78 16.51 -3.04
N GLU A 204 -2.81 15.68 -4.06
CA GLU A 204 -2.75 14.23 -3.93
C GLU A 204 -1.28 13.81 -3.77
N MET A 205 -0.96 13.11 -2.69
CA MET A 205 0.31 12.41 -2.51
C MET A 205 0.10 10.96 -2.85
N SER A 206 0.66 10.52 -3.97
CA SER A 206 0.62 9.14 -4.43
C SER A 206 1.89 8.42 -4.00
N PHE A 207 1.75 7.15 -3.59
CA PHE A 207 2.88 6.29 -3.28
C PHE A 207 2.66 4.88 -3.81
N SER A 208 3.75 4.17 -4.10
CA SER A 208 3.70 2.76 -4.47
C SER A 208 4.80 1.97 -3.77
N VAL A 209 4.48 0.74 -3.38
CA VAL A 209 5.41 -0.20 -2.76
C VAL A 209 5.55 -1.42 -3.67
N THR A 210 6.80 -1.78 -3.98
CA THR A 210 7.14 -3.00 -4.71
C THR A 210 7.46 -4.12 -3.72
N ALA A 211 6.74 -5.24 -3.81
CA ALA A 211 6.97 -6.39 -2.94
C ALA A 211 8.27 -7.12 -3.31
N ASN A 212 9.25 -7.08 -2.41
CA ASN A 212 10.58 -7.65 -2.58
C ASN A 212 10.74 -8.95 -1.78
N ARG A 213 11.42 -9.97 -2.34
CA ARG A 213 11.65 -11.27 -1.70
C ARG A 213 12.52 -11.22 -0.44
N SER A 214 13.26 -10.16 -0.22
CA SER A 214 14.02 -9.94 1.02
C SER A 214 13.16 -9.39 2.17
N ARG A 215 11.92 -9.00 1.90
CA ARG A 215 11.01 -8.36 2.86
C ARG A 215 9.70 -9.13 2.97
N TRP A 216 9.66 -10.11 3.87
CA TRP A 216 8.46 -10.86 4.21
C TRP A 216 7.70 -10.25 5.38
N GLY A 217 6.40 -10.53 5.49
CA GLY A 217 5.56 -10.15 6.63
C GLY A 217 5.36 -8.64 6.74
N LYS A 218 5.27 -8.14 7.98
CA LYS A 218 5.10 -6.71 8.29
C LYS A 218 6.37 -5.94 7.94
N ASN A 219 6.23 -4.89 7.14
CA ASN A 219 7.32 -4.01 6.70
C ASN A 219 6.93 -2.56 6.88
N LYS A 220 7.93 -1.72 7.14
CA LYS A 220 7.82 -0.26 7.16
C LYS A 220 8.70 0.32 6.08
N TYR A 221 8.17 1.26 5.33
CA TYR A 221 8.84 2.08 4.34
C TYR A 221 8.68 3.54 4.76
N TRP A 222 9.68 4.34 4.56
CA TRP A 222 9.66 5.74 4.98
C TRP A 222 10.22 6.66 3.90
N ALA A 223 9.81 7.92 3.97
CA ALA A 223 10.32 9.01 3.18
C ALA A 223 10.37 10.29 4.05
N THR A 224 11.41 11.07 3.91
CA THR A 224 11.59 12.35 4.60
C THR A 224 11.13 13.48 3.68
N PRO A 225 10.10 14.27 4.03
CA PRO A 225 9.67 15.39 3.22
C PRO A 225 10.71 16.53 3.23
N VAL A 226 10.84 17.15 2.05
CA VAL A 226 11.62 18.38 1.84
C VAL A 226 10.67 19.46 1.33
N THR A 227 10.53 20.56 2.04
CA THR A 227 9.63 21.65 1.66
C THR A 227 10.42 22.90 1.30
N ASN A 228 10.22 23.43 0.06
CA ASN A 228 10.97 24.59 -0.45
C ASN A 228 12.50 24.45 -0.27
N GLY A 229 13.03 23.24 -0.45
CA GLY A 229 14.46 22.91 -0.31
C GLY A 229 14.95 22.70 1.13
N LYS A 230 14.07 22.79 2.13
CA LYS A 230 14.41 22.50 3.54
C LYS A 230 14.00 21.07 3.89
N SER A 231 14.96 20.25 4.28
CA SER A 231 14.77 18.89 4.80
C SER A 231 14.19 18.89 6.22
N HIS A 232 13.37 17.89 6.53
CA HIS A 232 12.70 17.71 7.82
C HIS A 232 13.00 16.31 8.39
N GLN A 233 14.28 16.05 8.69
CA GLN A 233 14.76 14.74 9.16
C GLN A 233 14.20 14.32 10.53
N GLU A 234 13.65 15.25 11.30
CA GLU A 234 13.04 15.02 12.60
C GLU A 234 11.71 14.24 12.54
N LYS A 235 11.03 14.27 11.38
CA LYS A 235 9.77 13.55 11.15
C LYS A 235 9.76 12.89 9.78
N ARG A 236 9.24 11.68 9.69
CA ARG A 236 9.13 10.89 8.45
C ARG A 236 7.71 10.45 8.24
N ILE A 237 7.34 10.26 6.97
CA ILE A 237 6.15 9.53 6.59
C ILE A 237 6.51 8.05 6.66
N CYS A 238 5.66 7.24 7.30
CA CYS A 238 5.82 5.81 7.39
C CYS A 238 4.69 5.10 6.63
N ILE A 239 5.03 4.20 5.72
CA ILE A 239 4.08 3.39 4.98
C ILE A 239 4.23 1.93 5.44
N HIS A 240 3.16 1.37 5.99
CA HIS A 240 3.08 -0.02 6.40
C HIS A 240 2.62 -0.89 5.24
N ALA A 241 3.27 -2.03 5.04
CA ALA A 241 2.83 -3.03 4.08
C ALA A 241 3.11 -4.44 4.62
N PHE A 242 2.29 -5.40 4.22
CA PHE A 242 2.49 -6.81 4.56
C PHE A 242 2.77 -7.60 3.28
N THR A 243 3.94 -8.26 3.22
CA THR A 243 4.35 -9.02 2.04
C THR A 243 4.24 -10.52 2.28
N ARG A 244 3.56 -11.23 1.37
CA ARG A 244 3.41 -12.68 1.37
C ARG A 244 3.84 -13.29 0.04
N GLU A 245 4.00 -14.62 0.01
CA GLU A 245 4.27 -15.34 -1.22
C GLU A 245 3.10 -15.26 -2.21
N SER A 246 3.41 -15.17 -3.51
CA SER A 246 2.42 -15.22 -4.56
C SER A 246 2.18 -16.66 -5.01
N PHE A 247 0.93 -17.08 -4.93
CA PHE A 247 0.48 -18.39 -5.42
C PHE A 247 -0.44 -18.28 -6.64
N LYS A 248 -0.38 -17.15 -7.37
CA LYS A 248 -1.26 -16.86 -8.52
C LYS A 248 -1.10 -17.85 -9.67
N ASN A 249 0.11 -18.38 -9.86
CA ASN A 249 0.47 -19.20 -11.03
C ASN A 249 0.70 -20.68 -10.71
N ILE A 250 0.29 -21.16 -9.53
CA ILE A 250 0.40 -22.57 -9.18
C ILE A 250 -0.83 -23.35 -9.66
N SER A 251 -0.63 -24.62 -10.04
CA SER A 251 -1.72 -25.53 -10.40
C SER A 251 -2.56 -25.88 -9.16
N GLU A 252 -3.85 -26.28 -9.36
CA GLU A 252 -4.67 -26.75 -8.25
C GLU A 252 -4.08 -28.03 -7.59
N ASN A 253 -3.39 -28.87 -8.36
CA ASN A 253 -2.68 -30.02 -7.82
C ASN A 253 -1.52 -29.61 -6.93
N ASP A 254 -0.71 -28.62 -7.33
CA ASP A 254 0.39 -28.10 -6.51
C ASP A 254 -0.13 -27.39 -5.25
N LYS A 255 -1.25 -26.69 -5.36
CA LYS A 255 -1.91 -26.04 -4.24
C LYS A 255 -2.40 -27.07 -3.21
N SER A 256 -3.07 -28.14 -3.67
CA SER A 256 -3.59 -29.21 -2.81
C SER A 256 -2.49 -30.10 -2.20
N SER A 257 -1.36 -30.26 -2.92
CA SER A 257 -0.19 -31.03 -2.46
C SER A 257 0.84 -30.19 -1.69
N GLY A 258 0.64 -28.88 -1.59
CA GLY A 258 1.53 -27.97 -0.87
C GLY A 258 1.64 -28.25 0.61
N PRO A 259 2.50 -27.49 1.33
CA PRO A 259 2.58 -27.56 2.79
C PRO A 259 1.24 -27.22 3.43
N ARG A 260 0.86 -27.97 4.47
CA ARG A 260 -0.40 -27.76 5.20
C ARG A 260 -0.19 -27.87 6.71
N PRO A 261 0.20 -26.79 7.38
CA PRO A 261 0.39 -26.80 8.83
C PRO A 261 -0.97 -26.88 9.53
N LYS A 262 -1.10 -27.82 10.45
CA LYS A 262 -2.21 -27.95 11.37
C LYS A 262 -1.69 -27.73 12.78
N PHE A 263 -2.06 -26.63 13.39
CA PHE A 263 -1.73 -26.28 14.76
C PHE A 263 -2.67 -27.02 15.71
N ASP A 264 -2.13 -27.51 16.82
CA ASP A 264 -2.92 -28.18 17.86
C ASP A 264 -3.86 -27.15 18.51
N GLU A 265 -3.35 -25.95 18.79
CA GLU A 265 -4.10 -24.81 19.30
C GLU A 265 -3.68 -23.52 18.59
N SER A 266 -4.61 -22.61 18.37
CA SER A 266 -4.35 -21.28 17.80
C SER A 266 -4.20 -20.19 18.86
N THR A 267 -4.59 -20.48 20.13
CA THR A 267 -4.54 -19.53 21.25
C THR A 267 -3.85 -20.17 22.43
N PHE A 268 -2.81 -19.52 22.92
CA PHE A 268 -2.16 -19.86 24.19
C PHE A 268 -2.76 -18.98 25.29
N GLN A 269 -3.25 -19.63 26.38
CA GLN A 269 -3.79 -18.94 27.55
C GLN A 269 -2.70 -18.78 28.60
N ALA A 270 -2.17 -17.56 28.75
CA ALA A 270 -1.13 -17.26 29.76
C ALA A 270 -1.71 -17.13 31.17
N GLY A 271 -3.04 -16.98 31.32
CA GLY A 271 -3.67 -16.73 32.60
C GLY A 271 -3.31 -15.36 33.18
N LYS A 272 -3.18 -15.29 34.51
CA LYS A 272 -2.70 -14.08 35.21
C LYS A 272 -1.19 -14.10 35.29
N VAL A 273 -0.57 -13.00 34.85
CA VAL A 273 0.88 -12.82 34.78
C VAL A 273 1.25 -11.54 35.50
N ARG A 274 2.25 -11.57 36.35
CA ARG A 274 2.77 -10.38 37.02
C ARG A 274 3.54 -9.51 36.00
N LYS A 275 3.34 -8.22 36.03
CA LYS A 275 4.11 -7.27 35.23
C LYS A 275 5.63 -7.45 35.50
N GLY A 276 6.41 -7.57 34.41
CA GLY A 276 7.85 -7.86 34.46
C GLY A 276 8.21 -9.33 34.33
N ASP A 277 7.25 -10.24 34.41
CA ASP A 277 7.49 -11.65 34.13
C ASP A 277 7.53 -11.92 32.62
N VAL A 278 8.19 -13.02 32.20
CA VAL A 278 8.27 -13.44 30.80
C VAL A 278 7.24 -14.53 30.53
N ILE A 279 6.31 -14.28 29.63
CA ILE A 279 5.38 -15.27 29.10
C ILE A 279 6.12 -16.17 28.11
N LYS A 280 6.00 -17.51 28.26
CA LYS A 280 6.55 -18.52 27.34
C LYS A 280 5.42 -19.33 26.73
N ALA A 281 4.99 -18.91 25.52
CA ALA A 281 3.92 -19.56 24.78
C ALA A 281 4.48 -20.53 23.75
N THR A 282 4.17 -21.83 23.88
CA THR A 282 4.61 -22.86 22.93
C THR A 282 3.45 -23.26 22.01
N PHE A 283 3.69 -23.21 20.71
CA PHE A 283 2.75 -23.65 19.69
C PHE A 283 3.29 -24.89 18.99
N SER A 284 2.50 -25.97 19.04
CA SER A 284 2.81 -27.25 18.40
C SER A 284 1.96 -27.40 17.12
N PHE A 285 2.53 -27.99 16.08
CA PHE A 285 1.85 -28.24 14.82
C PHE A 285 2.38 -29.47 14.12
N LYS A 286 1.58 -30.00 13.19
CA LYS A 286 1.93 -31.07 12.26
C LYS A 286 1.81 -30.56 10.83
N ASN A 287 2.76 -30.92 9.96
CA ASN A 287 2.62 -30.69 8.53
C ASN A 287 1.84 -31.85 7.89
N GLU A 288 0.56 -31.64 7.58
CA GLU A 288 -0.30 -32.61 6.92
C GLU A 288 -0.23 -32.53 5.38
N GLY A 289 0.62 -31.64 4.83
CA GLY A 289 0.86 -31.49 3.40
C GLY A 289 1.85 -32.52 2.87
N LYS A 290 2.12 -32.44 1.55
CA LYS A 290 3.05 -33.35 0.84
C LYS A 290 4.41 -32.70 0.54
N LYS A 291 4.59 -31.40 0.84
CA LYS A 291 5.85 -30.64 0.71
C LYS A 291 6.25 -30.09 2.07
N ALA A 292 7.55 -29.83 2.26
CA ALA A 292 8.08 -29.26 3.50
C ALA A 292 7.44 -27.90 3.81
N PHE A 293 6.99 -27.73 5.06
CA PHE A 293 6.43 -26.47 5.56
C PHE A 293 7.56 -25.57 6.05
N GLY A 294 7.57 -24.32 5.59
CA GLY A 294 8.53 -23.30 5.98
C GLY A 294 7.85 -22.00 6.42
N VAL A 295 8.48 -21.31 7.35
CA VAL A 295 8.09 -20.00 7.84
C VAL A 295 9.15 -19.00 7.38
N TYR A 296 8.74 -17.98 6.62
CA TYR A 296 9.60 -16.92 6.11
C TYR A 296 9.88 -15.85 7.16
N LYS A 297 8.85 -15.49 7.93
CA LYS A 297 8.93 -14.47 8.98
C LYS A 297 7.92 -14.72 10.08
N VAL A 298 8.32 -14.34 11.29
CA VAL A 298 7.46 -14.24 12.46
C VAL A 298 7.37 -12.77 12.85
N ASP A 299 6.16 -12.23 12.90
CA ASP A 299 5.86 -10.89 13.39
C ASP A 299 5.01 -11.00 14.65
N ILE A 300 5.36 -10.29 15.71
CA ILE A 300 4.69 -10.36 17.02
C ILE A 300 4.30 -8.94 17.44
N ASP A 301 3.03 -8.77 17.82
CA ASP A 301 2.49 -7.49 18.25
C ASP A 301 2.71 -7.26 19.76
N ALA A 302 3.99 -7.18 20.15
CA ALA A 302 4.41 -6.85 21.50
C ALA A 302 5.67 -5.97 21.45
N PRO A 303 5.90 -5.10 22.45
CA PRO A 303 7.07 -4.20 22.45
C PRO A 303 8.39 -4.96 22.57
N GLN A 304 8.45 -6.01 23.41
CA GLN A 304 9.65 -6.84 23.63
C GLN A 304 9.31 -8.32 23.52
N TRP A 305 9.95 -8.99 22.57
CA TRP A 305 9.71 -10.41 22.30
C TRP A 305 10.90 -11.12 21.70
N ALA A 306 10.91 -12.44 21.86
CA ALA A 306 11.79 -13.36 21.17
C ALA A 306 11.00 -14.60 20.72
N HIS A 307 11.56 -15.39 19.82
CA HIS A 307 11.01 -16.71 19.50
C HIS A 307 12.13 -17.71 19.20
N SER A 308 11.86 -19.00 19.49
CA SER A 308 12.74 -20.07 19.07
C SER A 308 12.73 -20.24 17.55
N ARG A 309 13.84 -20.77 17.00
CA ARG A 309 13.95 -21.03 15.56
C ARG A 309 12.87 -22.03 15.12
N ILE A 310 12.19 -21.72 14.03
CA ILE A 310 11.25 -22.63 13.35
C ILE A 310 11.98 -23.25 12.16
N SER A 311 12.37 -24.51 12.28
CA SER A 311 13.01 -25.25 11.19
C SER A 311 11.97 -25.73 10.17
N PRO A 312 12.32 -25.90 8.89
CA PRO A 312 11.44 -26.52 7.90
C PRO A 312 10.94 -27.88 8.44
N THR A 313 9.63 -28.12 8.23
CA THR A 313 8.96 -29.31 8.78
C THR A 313 8.50 -30.22 7.65
N GLU A 314 9.09 -31.43 7.60
CA GLU A 314 8.81 -32.41 6.56
C GLU A 314 7.36 -32.91 6.59
N PRO A 315 6.84 -33.48 5.49
CA PRO A 315 5.51 -34.09 5.42
C PRO A 315 5.28 -35.11 6.51
N GLY A 316 4.17 -34.99 7.23
CA GLY A 316 3.79 -35.86 8.34
C GLY A 316 4.51 -35.60 9.66
N ALA A 317 5.59 -34.82 9.68
CA ALA A 317 6.34 -34.51 10.89
C ALA A 317 5.60 -33.51 11.79
N LYS A 318 5.87 -33.62 13.09
CA LYS A 318 5.47 -32.63 14.12
C LYS A 318 6.63 -31.69 14.42
N ASN A 319 6.31 -30.47 14.75
CA ASN A 319 7.26 -29.45 15.20
C ASN A 319 6.58 -28.51 16.21
N SER A 320 7.38 -27.73 16.91
CA SER A 320 6.89 -26.67 17.81
C SER A 320 7.85 -25.50 17.84
N PHE A 321 7.35 -24.35 18.27
CA PHE A 321 8.18 -23.19 18.59
C PHE A 321 7.61 -22.45 19.78
N THR A 322 8.47 -21.75 20.49
CA THR A 322 8.12 -20.97 21.67
C THR A 322 8.29 -19.50 21.37
N VAL A 323 7.30 -18.70 21.75
CA VAL A 323 7.33 -17.24 21.77
C VAL A 323 7.51 -16.79 23.21
N GLU A 324 8.45 -15.90 23.45
CA GLU A 324 8.71 -15.27 24.73
C GLU A 324 8.32 -13.79 24.63
N ILE A 325 7.52 -13.30 25.57
CA ILE A 325 7.09 -11.90 25.66
C ILE A 325 7.48 -11.38 27.04
N ASP A 326 8.29 -10.32 27.08
CA ASP A 326 8.56 -9.57 28.29
C ASP A 326 7.36 -8.63 28.55
N THR A 327 6.77 -8.75 29.74
CA THR A 327 5.56 -7.98 30.10
C THR A 327 5.88 -6.62 30.74
N SER A 328 7.15 -6.25 30.90
CA SER A 328 7.58 -5.00 31.58
C SER A 328 6.96 -3.76 30.96
N ASP A 329 6.88 -3.71 29.63
CA ASP A 329 6.35 -2.55 28.89
C ASP A 329 4.88 -2.73 28.46
N LEU A 330 4.22 -3.80 28.89
CA LEU A 330 2.80 -4.01 28.63
C LEU A 330 1.93 -3.26 29.64
N PRO A 331 0.77 -2.73 29.22
CA PRO A 331 -0.20 -2.16 30.14
C PRO A 331 -0.80 -3.25 31.04
N GLU A 332 -1.19 -2.87 32.27
CA GLU A 332 -1.98 -3.73 33.14
C GLU A 332 -3.37 -3.96 32.55
N GLY A 333 -3.94 -5.14 32.83
CA GLY A 333 -5.26 -5.53 32.34
C GLY A 333 -5.23 -6.66 31.32
N GLU A 334 -6.27 -6.71 30.49
CA GLU A 334 -6.43 -7.73 29.46
C GLU A 334 -5.33 -7.62 28.40
N MET A 335 -4.68 -8.74 28.08
CA MET A 335 -3.64 -8.83 27.07
C MET A 335 -4.07 -9.77 25.96
N LEU A 336 -3.95 -9.30 24.70
CA LEU A 336 -4.05 -10.12 23.51
C LEU A 336 -2.90 -9.76 22.55
N THR A 337 -1.96 -10.68 22.38
CA THR A 337 -0.84 -10.53 21.44
C THR A 337 -1.06 -11.43 20.24
N ILE A 338 -0.87 -10.88 19.03
CA ILE A 338 -0.96 -11.62 17.78
C ILE A 338 0.44 -12.01 17.31
N VAL A 339 0.63 -13.31 17.06
CA VAL A 339 1.80 -13.90 16.43
C VAL A 339 1.44 -14.23 14.98
N THR A 340 1.99 -13.51 14.03
CA THR A 340 1.72 -13.69 12.61
C THR A 340 2.88 -14.42 11.94
N LEU A 341 2.62 -15.59 11.37
CA LEU A 341 3.60 -16.35 10.58
C LEU A 341 3.34 -16.09 9.08
N THR A 342 4.36 -15.65 8.37
CA THR A 342 4.36 -15.62 6.90
C THR A 342 4.98 -16.92 6.41
N THR A 343 4.25 -17.68 5.57
CA THR A 343 4.60 -19.09 5.28
C THR A 343 4.63 -19.38 3.78
N ASN A 344 5.24 -20.53 3.42
CA ASN A 344 5.24 -21.08 2.06
C ASN A 344 4.00 -21.93 1.74
N SER A 345 2.97 -21.93 2.58
CA SER A 345 1.76 -22.72 2.35
C SER A 345 0.76 -22.00 1.45
N PRO A 346 0.39 -22.55 0.28
CA PRO A 346 -0.60 -21.94 -0.60
C PRO A 346 -2.00 -21.79 0.02
N LEU A 347 -2.35 -22.71 0.92
CA LEU A 347 -3.65 -22.71 1.61
C LEU A 347 -3.64 -21.83 2.87
N ARG A 348 -2.47 -21.62 3.45
CA ARG A 348 -2.28 -20.83 4.68
C ARG A 348 -1.03 -19.94 4.57
N PRO A 349 -1.00 -18.98 3.61
CA PRO A 349 0.16 -18.10 3.41
C PRO A 349 0.42 -17.20 4.61
N ILE A 350 -0.60 -16.98 5.43
CA ILE A 350 -0.56 -16.24 6.69
C ILE A 350 -1.23 -17.13 7.74
N VAL A 351 -0.59 -17.29 8.90
CA VAL A 351 -1.16 -17.96 10.06
C VAL A 351 -1.11 -16.99 11.23
N ASN A 352 -2.25 -16.71 11.83
CA ASN A 352 -2.33 -15.93 13.06
C ASN A 352 -2.54 -16.88 14.24
N LEU A 353 -1.68 -16.73 15.25
CA LEU A 353 -1.77 -17.38 16.55
C LEU A 353 -1.90 -16.28 17.61
N PHE A 354 -2.49 -16.63 18.75
CA PHE A 354 -2.84 -15.67 19.78
C PHE A 354 -2.25 -16.05 21.13
N ILE A 355 -1.80 -15.06 21.88
CA ILE A 355 -1.40 -15.23 23.28
C ILE A 355 -2.30 -14.30 24.08
N ALA A 356 -3.17 -14.89 24.91
CA ALA A 356 -4.15 -14.16 25.70
C ALA A 356 -3.84 -14.33 27.19
N GLY A 357 -4.06 -13.28 27.97
CA GLY A 357 -3.82 -13.31 29.42
C GLY A 357 -4.26 -12.03 30.09
N TRP A 358 -3.88 -11.89 31.34
CA TRP A 358 -4.12 -10.71 32.16
C TRP A 358 -2.83 -10.32 32.86
N ILE A 359 -2.43 -9.06 32.72
CA ILE A 359 -1.24 -8.49 33.38
C ILE A 359 -1.68 -7.82 34.69
N ASP A 360 -1.13 -8.29 35.81
CA ASP A 360 -1.40 -7.75 37.17
C ASP A 360 -0.29 -6.81 37.63
#